data_2308e1d79e0ee4a6363573cc5fb6fb66
#
_entry.id   2308e1d79e0ee4a6363573cc5fb6fb66
#
_cell.length_a   1.000
_cell.length_b   1.000
_cell.length_c   1.000
_cell.angle_alpha   90.00
_cell.angle_beta   90.00
_cell.angle_gamma   90.00
#
_symmetry.space_group_name_H-M   'P 1'
#
loop_
_entity.id
_entity.type
_entity.pdbx_description
1 polymer ?
#
loop_
_entity_poly.entity_id
_entity_poly.type
_entity_poly.pdbx_seq_one_letter_code
_entity_poly.pdbx_strand_id
1 'polypeptide(L)'
;MTLERILFDDLEIGEIAMELDYEPPQEIVRWGLETFGDRVAIVSSLQIDTMAILDMAYQINPNVRVITVDTWRLPEATLEFLDEVRAHYPQARWEVLTPDAQEVETMVERHGADLFYKSVSLRFLCCHIRKVRPLVRALQGLDAWFTGLRRDQWASRSAIKKVELDHDHGGIVKLNPLADWTEEEVWAYLEENGVPVHPLYAQGYTSIGCAPCSRPIQPGEDKRAGRWWWEQDAPKECGMNCPIETGGFEHEAEIILAQAHGDGGADTSYLAGVRQRNGHRV
;
A
#
# COMPACT_ATOMS: atom_id res chain seq x y z
N MET A 1 29.07 -5.97 -3.30
CA MET A 1 28.74 -7.00 -2.33
C MET A 1 27.23 -7.11 -2.33
N THR A 2 26.67 -8.21 -2.81
CA THR A 2 25.25 -8.54 -2.63
C THR A 2 25.08 -8.84 -1.14
N LEU A 3 24.36 -7.97 -0.42
CA LEU A 3 23.95 -8.26 0.96
C LEU A 3 23.08 -9.52 0.91
N GLU A 4 23.39 -10.51 1.74
CA GLU A 4 22.52 -11.69 1.90
C GLU A 4 21.14 -11.25 2.38
N ARG A 5 20.09 -11.94 1.89
CA ARG A 5 18.72 -11.67 2.31
C ARG A 5 18.56 -12.07 3.77
N ILE A 6 17.92 -11.21 4.55
CA ILE A 6 17.51 -11.54 5.92
C ILE A 6 16.12 -12.18 5.81
N LEU A 7 16.07 -13.49 6.04
CA LEU A 7 14.83 -14.26 6.01
C LEU A 7 14.54 -14.76 7.43
N PHE A 8 13.33 -14.57 7.86
CA PHE A 8 12.79 -15.10 9.11
C PHE A 8 11.76 -16.18 8.78
N ASP A 9 11.61 -17.15 9.66
CA ASP A 9 10.47 -18.05 9.63
C ASP A 9 9.30 -17.54 10.50
N ASP A 10 8.15 -18.23 10.43
CA ASP A 10 6.94 -17.84 11.17
C ASP A 10 7.13 -17.88 12.69
N LEU A 11 8.03 -18.75 13.21
CA LEU A 11 8.30 -18.87 14.64
C LEU A 11 9.14 -17.69 15.11
N GLU A 12 10.24 -17.38 14.40
CA GLU A 12 11.14 -16.28 14.72
C GLU A 12 10.38 -14.93 14.68
N ILE A 13 9.57 -14.69 13.63
CA ILE A 13 8.75 -13.47 13.55
C ILE A 13 7.66 -13.48 14.63
N GLY A 14 7.13 -14.64 15.00
CA GLY A 14 6.17 -14.76 16.09
C GLY A 14 6.75 -14.32 17.43
N GLU A 15 7.98 -14.70 17.73
CA GLU A 15 8.71 -14.30 18.96
C GLU A 15 8.99 -12.78 18.94
N ILE A 16 9.55 -12.26 17.85
CA ILE A 16 9.82 -10.83 17.67
C ILE A 16 8.52 -10.00 17.80
N ALA A 17 7.43 -10.47 17.19
CA ALA A 17 6.13 -9.80 17.27
C ALA A 17 5.61 -9.71 18.70
N MET A 18 5.83 -10.75 19.54
CA MET A 18 5.45 -10.72 20.95
C MET A 18 6.31 -9.73 21.75
N GLU A 19 7.61 -9.66 21.49
CA GLU A 19 8.51 -8.71 22.14
C GLU A 19 8.16 -7.27 21.82
N LEU A 20 7.84 -6.99 20.53
CA LEU A 20 7.56 -5.64 20.03
C LEU A 20 6.10 -5.20 20.18
N ASP A 21 5.18 -6.07 20.59
CA ASP A 21 3.73 -5.73 20.63
C ASP A 21 3.42 -4.60 21.62
N TYR A 22 4.20 -4.48 22.70
CA TYR A 22 4.02 -3.44 23.72
C TYR A 22 4.91 -2.20 23.49
N GLU A 23 5.80 -2.25 22.50
CA GLU A 23 6.69 -1.14 22.20
C GLU A 23 5.98 -0.01 21.44
N PRO A 24 6.39 1.25 21.65
CA PRO A 24 5.85 2.37 20.90
C PRO A 24 6.23 2.29 19.41
N PRO A 25 5.47 2.95 18.50
CA PRO A 25 5.72 2.93 17.07
C PRO A 25 7.15 3.24 16.66
N GLN A 26 7.80 4.18 17.35
CA GLN A 26 9.17 4.60 17.06
C GLN A 26 10.17 3.45 17.24
N GLU A 27 9.95 2.55 18.20
CA GLU A 27 10.83 1.40 18.41
C GLU A 27 10.61 0.31 17.35
N ILE A 28 9.38 0.13 16.87
CA ILE A 28 9.11 -0.73 15.71
C ILE A 28 9.82 -0.21 14.46
N VAL A 29 9.75 1.13 14.25
CA VAL A 29 10.42 1.78 13.13
C VAL A 29 11.93 1.63 13.26
N ARG A 30 12.50 1.86 14.46
CA ARG A 30 13.93 1.70 14.75
C ARG A 30 14.40 0.29 14.46
N TRP A 31 13.70 -0.70 15.02
CA TRP A 31 14.01 -2.11 14.81
C TRP A 31 14.05 -2.47 13.32
N GLY A 32 13.05 -2.05 12.55
CA GLY A 32 13.01 -2.32 11.12
C GLY A 32 14.15 -1.67 10.34
N LEU A 33 14.48 -0.41 10.66
CA LEU A 33 15.57 0.31 10.00
C LEU A 33 16.95 -0.29 10.36
N GLU A 34 17.18 -0.66 11.62
CA GLU A 34 18.44 -1.24 12.08
C GLU A 34 18.64 -2.68 11.58
N THR A 35 17.54 -3.47 11.56
CA THR A 35 17.62 -4.89 11.14
C THR A 35 17.84 -5.00 9.62
N PHE A 36 17.11 -4.25 8.81
CA PHE A 36 17.09 -4.46 7.35
C PHE A 36 17.90 -3.42 6.57
N GLY A 37 18.28 -2.30 7.18
CA GLY A 37 19.10 -1.26 6.54
C GLY A 37 18.51 -0.78 5.21
N ASP A 38 19.26 -0.92 4.12
CA ASP A 38 18.83 -0.52 2.76
C ASP A 38 17.76 -1.45 2.15
N ARG A 39 17.46 -2.57 2.80
CA ARG A 39 16.48 -3.55 2.31
C ARG A 39 15.11 -3.41 2.96
N VAL A 40 14.84 -2.30 3.64
CA VAL A 40 13.51 -1.91 4.10
C VAL A 40 13.10 -0.58 3.43
N ALA A 41 11.81 -0.43 3.16
CA ALA A 41 11.25 0.82 2.66
C ALA A 41 9.88 1.12 3.27
N ILE A 42 9.54 2.41 3.35
CA ILE A 42 8.18 2.86 3.66
C ILE A 42 7.39 2.87 2.35
N VAL A 43 6.27 2.13 2.29
CA VAL A 43 5.32 2.25 1.18
C VAL A 43 4.28 3.30 1.55
N SER A 44 4.49 4.52 1.05
CA SER A 44 3.68 5.67 1.41
C SER A 44 2.55 5.92 0.42
N SER A 45 1.35 6.10 0.95
CA SER A 45 0.19 6.62 0.22
C SER A 45 0.01 8.13 0.41
N LEU A 46 0.95 8.79 1.09
CA LEU A 46 0.91 10.22 1.48
C LEU A 46 -0.32 10.56 2.36
N GLN A 47 -0.91 9.57 3.00
CA GLN A 47 -1.97 9.76 3.99
C GLN A 47 -1.39 9.79 5.40
N ILE A 48 -2.16 10.30 6.35
CA ILE A 48 -1.72 10.60 7.72
C ILE A 48 -0.88 9.50 8.35
N ASP A 49 -1.30 8.24 8.21
CA ASP A 49 -0.60 7.10 8.83
C ASP A 49 0.83 6.96 8.30
N THR A 50 0.98 6.98 6.97
CA THR A 50 2.31 6.84 6.36
C THR A 50 3.16 8.10 6.49
N MET A 51 2.54 9.26 6.70
CA MET A 51 3.26 10.51 7.00
C MET A 51 3.83 10.46 8.42
N ALA A 52 3.08 9.96 9.41
CA ALA A 52 3.61 9.77 10.77
C ALA A 52 4.79 8.78 10.79
N ILE A 53 4.68 7.65 10.07
CA ILE A 53 5.78 6.67 9.98
C ILE A 53 7.00 7.27 9.27
N LEU A 54 6.80 8.06 8.22
CA LEU A 54 7.88 8.73 7.49
C LEU A 54 8.64 9.70 8.41
N ASP A 55 7.92 10.49 9.19
CA ASP A 55 8.51 11.42 10.12
C ASP A 55 9.33 10.71 11.20
N MET A 56 8.75 9.70 11.86
CA MET A 56 9.47 8.85 12.84
C MET A 56 10.74 8.24 12.24
N ALA A 57 10.62 7.69 11.04
CA ALA A 57 11.74 7.06 10.35
C ALA A 57 12.82 8.07 9.95
N TYR A 58 12.44 9.24 9.48
CA TYR A 58 13.36 10.32 9.11
C TYR A 58 14.14 10.86 10.30
N GLN A 59 13.50 10.95 11.47
CA GLN A 59 14.17 11.34 12.72
C GLN A 59 15.24 10.32 13.16
N ILE A 60 15.04 9.02 12.84
CA ILE A 60 15.98 7.94 13.15
C ILE A 60 17.07 7.85 12.07
N ASN A 61 16.67 7.85 10.80
CA ASN A 61 17.55 7.76 9.65
C ASN A 61 17.07 8.70 8.52
N PRO A 62 17.66 9.88 8.36
CA PRO A 62 17.24 10.82 7.30
C PRO A 62 17.35 10.26 5.88
N ASN A 63 18.18 9.23 5.65
CA ASN A 63 18.30 8.58 4.34
C ASN A 63 17.28 7.43 4.15
N VAL A 64 16.18 7.43 4.89
CA VAL A 64 15.15 6.39 4.78
C VAL A 64 14.63 6.27 3.34
N ARG A 65 14.38 5.02 2.91
CA ARG A 65 13.83 4.73 1.59
C ARG A 65 12.31 4.82 1.62
N VAL A 66 11.74 5.59 0.70
CA VAL A 66 10.30 5.82 0.60
C VAL A 66 9.82 5.49 -0.80
N ILE A 67 8.85 4.61 -0.90
CA ILE A 67 8.23 4.19 -2.15
C ILE A 67 6.81 4.74 -2.19
N THR A 68 6.44 5.40 -3.28
CA THR A 68 5.05 5.77 -3.58
C THR A 68 4.67 5.33 -4.99
N VAL A 69 3.37 5.16 -5.24
CA VAL A 69 2.87 4.72 -6.55
C VAL A 69 2.04 5.82 -7.18
N ASP A 70 2.56 6.41 -8.25
CA ASP A 70 1.74 7.21 -9.15
C ASP A 70 1.02 6.27 -10.13
N THR A 71 -0.27 6.14 -9.93
CA THR A 71 -1.15 5.29 -10.75
C THR A 71 -1.51 5.88 -12.11
N TRP A 72 -1.01 7.09 -12.42
CA TRP A 72 -1.45 7.98 -13.51
C TRP A 72 -2.93 8.36 -13.45
N ARG A 73 -3.51 8.27 -12.26
CA ARG A 73 -4.90 8.66 -11.94
C ARG A 73 -4.99 9.33 -10.56
N LEU A 74 -3.86 9.74 -9.98
CA LEU A 74 -3.87 10.47 -8.71
C LEU A 74 -4.50 11.86 -8.89
N PRO A 75 -5.12 12.43 -7.83
CA PRO A 75 -5.48 13.85 -7.84
C PRO A 75 -4.25 14.73 -8.03
N GLU A 76 -4.40 15.85 -8.72
CA GLU A 76 -3.33 16.86 -8.88
C GLU A 76 -2.78 17.30 -7.52
N ALA A 77 -3.66 17.56 -6.55
CA ALA A 77 -3.28 17.89 -5.18
C ALA A 77 -2.40 16.82 -4.50
N THR A 78 -2.48 15.54 -4.92
CA THR A 78 -1.59 14.49 -4.41
C THR A 78 -0.19 14.60 -5.02
N LEU A 79 -0.10 14.95 -6.28
CA LEU A 79 1.19 15.14 -6.97
C LEU A 79 1.90 16.39 -6.44
N GLU A 80 1.18 17.49 -6.24
CA GLU A 80 1.69 18.72 -5.62
C GLU A 80 2.16 18.45 -4.18
N PHE A 81 1.36 17.71 -3.41
CA PHE A 81 1.70 17.34 -2.03
C PHE A 81 2.93 16.41 -1.98
N LEU A 82 3.12 15.53 -2.95
CA LEU A 82 4.35 14.72 -3.05
C LEU A 82 5.59 15.61 -3.15
N ASP A 83 5.55 16.67 -3.95
CA ASP A 83 6.67 17.60 -4.09
C ASP A 83 6.91 18.40 -2.79
N GLU A 84 5.85 18.81 -2.10
CA GLU A 84 5.93 19.44 -0.77
C GLU A 84 6.61 18.52 0.26
N VAL A 85 6.16 17.26 0.35
CA VAL A 85 6.71 16.26 1.28
C VAL A 85 8.19 15.98 0.96
N ARG A 86 8.55 15.89 -0.31
CA ARG A 86 9.97 15.72 -0.72
C ARG A 86 10.84 16.92 -0.33
N ALA A 87 10.29 18.12 -0.40
CA ALA A 87 10.99 19.33 0.05
C ALA A 87 11.12 19.37 1.59
N HIS A 88 10.14 18.84 2.32
CA HIS A 88 10.17 18.77 3.78
C HIS A 88 11.16 17.71 4.30
N TYR A 89 11.30 16.58 3.59
CA TYR A 89 12.24 15.48 3.91
C TYR A 89 13.33 15.32 2.83
N PRO A 90 14.24 16.29 2.66
CA PRO A 90 15.12 16.37 1.49
C PRO A 90 16.19 15.29 1.41
N GLN A 91 16.50 14.58 2.49
CA GLN A 91 17.49 13.52 2.51
C GLN A 91 16.86 12.13 2.31
N ALA A 92 15.52 12.01 2.42
CA ALA A 92 14.83 10.76 2.18
C ALA A 92 14.99 10.32 0.71
N ARG A 93 15.18 9.02 0.50
CA ARG A 93 15.39 8.43 -0.84
C ARG A 93 14.04 8.03 -1.44
N TRP A 94 13.50 8.87 -2.29
CA TRP A 94 12.21 8.70 -2.90
C TRP A 94 12.24 7.87 -4.18
N GLU A 95 11.34 6.89 -4.26
CA GLU A 95 11.06 6.12 -5.46
C GLU A 95 9.59 6.27 -5.82
N VAL A 96 9.32 6.91 -6.96
CA VAL A 96 7.96 7.05 -7.51
C VAL A 96 7.77 5.97 -8.55
N LEU A 97 6.96 4.97 -8.22
CA LEU A 97 6.65 3.87 -9.12
C LEU A 97 5.49 4.24 -10.04
N THR A 98 5.60 3.81 -11.28
CA THR A 98 4.52 3.96 -12.27
C THR A 98 4.11 2.60 -12.82
N PRO A 99 2.87 2.45 -13.31
CA PRO A 99 2.46 1.26 -14.03
C PRO A 99 3.25 1.11 -15.33
N ASP A 100 3.27 -0.08 -15.87
CA ASP A 100 3.79 -0.34 -17.20
C ASP A 100 2.86 0.27 -18.26
N ALA A 101 3.42 1.02 -19.20
CA ALA A 101 2.65 1.76 -20.20
C ALA A 101 1.87 0.83 -21.14
N GLN A 102 2.50 -0.28 -21.58
CA GLN A 102 1.88 -1.24 -22.46
C GLN A 102 0.72 -2.00 -21.78
N GLU A 103 0.88 -2.38 -20.52
CA GLU A 103 -0.19 -3.01 -19.74
C GLU A 103 -1.40 -2.08 -19.60
N VAL A 104 -1.13 -0.79 -19.32
CA VAL A 104 -2.21 0.22 -19.21
C VAL A 104 -2.89 0.44 -20.55
N GLU A 105 -2.13 0.58 -21.65
CA GLU A 105 -2.67 0.78 -22.99
C GLU A 105 -3.56 -0.40 -23.40
N THR A 106 -3.06 -1.63 -23.27
CA THR A 106 -3.80 -2.87 -23.55
C THR A 106 -5.08 -2.96 -22.71
N MET A 107 -5.00 -2.67 -21.42
CA MET A 107 -6.17 -2.65 -20.54
C MET A 107 -7.23 -1.61 -20.99
N VAL A 108 -6.78 -0.42 -21.38
CA VAL A 108 -7.68 0.66 -21.82
C VAL A 108 -8.29 0.36 -23.18
N GLU A 109 -7.54 -0.20 -24.12
CA GLU A 109 -8.07 -0.63 -25.40
C GLU A 109 -9.17 -1.69 -25.27
N ARG A 110 -8.98 -2.65 -24.38
CA ARG A 110 -9.96 -3.74 -24.16
C ARG A 110 -11.21 -3.30 -23.40
N HIS A 111 -11.06 -2.47 -22.39
CA HIS A 111 -12.12 -2.19 -21.42
C HIS A 111 -12.54 -0.72 -21.35
N GLY A 112 -11.80 0.19 -21.98
CA GLY A 112 -11.98 1.63 -21.88
C GLY A 112 -11.31 2.24 -20.65
N ALA A 113 -11.10 3.55 -20.66
CA ALA A 113 -10.37 4.28 -19.62
C ALA A 113 -11.03 4.19 -18.23
N ASP A 114 -12.34 4.12 -18.18
CA ASP A 114 -13.14 4.14 -16.94
C ASP A 114 -13.75 2.77 -16.61
N LEU A 115 -13.01 1.71 -16.92
CA LEU A 115 -13.43 0.32 -16.70
C LEU A 115 -13.87 0.03 -15.27
N PHE A 116 -13.31 0.71 -14.28
CA PHE A 116 -13.60 0.54 -12.85
C PHE A 116 -15.05 0.91 -12.46
N TYR A 117 -15.79 1.65 -13.29
CA TYR A 117 -17.21 1.89 -13.08
C TYR A 117 -18.10 0.75 -13.58
N LYS A 118 -17.59 -0.12 -14.46
CA LYS A 118 -18.39 -1.16 -15.11
C LYS A 118 -18.65 -2.39 -14.23
N SER A 119 -17.68 -2.77 -13.40
CA SER A 119 -17.82 -3.87 -12.44
C SER A 119 -16.72 -3.83 -11.38
N VAL A 120 -16.98 -4.52 -10.25
CA VAL A 120 -16.00 -4.72 -9.18
C VAL A 120 -14.75 -5.43 -9.70
N SER A 121 -14.91 -6.48 -10.52
CA SER A 121 -13.79 -7.22 -11.11
C SER A 121 -12.90 -6.33 -11.98
N LEU A 122 -13.49 -5.48 -12.83
CA LEU A 122 -12.72 -4.52 -13.65
C LEU A 122 -12.08 -3.41 -12.82
N ARG A 123 -12.67 -3.03 -11.68
CA ARG A 123 -12.03 -2.13 -10.73
C ARG A 123 -10.78 -2.79 -10.12
N PHE A 124 -10.86 -4.07 -9.73
CA PHE A 124 -9.69 -4.80 -9.23
C PHE A 124 -8.61 -4.94 -10.30
N LEU A 125 -8.98 -5.25 -11.53
CA LEU A 125 -8.07 -5.28 -12.67
C LEU A 125 -7.32 -3.94 -12.82
N CYS A 126 -8.05 -2.82 -12.79
CA CYS A 126 -7.45 -1.49 -12.85
C CYS A 126 -6.47 -1.24 -11.70
N CYS A 127 -6.85 -1.57 -10.45
CA CYS A 127 -5.96 -1.46 -9.29
C CYS A 127 -4.75 -2.39 -9.42
N HIS A 128 -4.93 -3.60 -9.92
CA HIS A 128 -3.87 -4.56 -10.13
C HIS A 128 -2.80 -4.00 -11.09
N ILE A 129 -3.19 -3.63 -12.30
CA ILE A 129 -2.29 -3.11 -13.33
C ILE A 129 -1.61 -1.81 -12.87
N ARG A 130 -2.38 -0.86 -12.32
CA ARG A 130 -1.87 0.48 -12.04
C ARG A 130 -1.16 0.63 -10.70
N LYS A 131 -1.39 -0.28 -9.74
CA LYS A 131 -0.91 -0.09 -8.37
C LYS A 131 -0.23 -1.32 -7.79
N VAL A 132 -0.88 -2.50 -7.86
CA VAL A 132 -0.35 -3.71 -7.21
C VAL A 132 0.90 -4.20 -7.93
N ARG A 133 0.90 -4.30 -9.25
CA ARG A 133 2.06 -4.75 -10.03
C ARG A 133 3.30 -3.87 -9.85
N PRO A 134 3.23 -2.53 -9.95
CA PRO A 134 4.37 -1.67 -9.61
C PRO A 134 4.92 -1.93 -8.20
N LEU A 135 4.03 -2.08 -7.21
CA LEU A 135 4.44 -2.35 -5.84
C LEU A 135 5.14 -3.72 -5.71
N VAL A 136 4.53 -4.79 -6.24
CA VAL A 136 5.12 -6.14 -6.21
C VAL A 136 6.53 -6.13 -6.81
N ARG A 137 6.72 -5.44 -7.94
CA ARG A 137 8.04 -5.28 -8.57
C ARG A 137 9.07 -4.61 -7.65
N ALA A 138 8.66 -3.59 -6.88
CA ALA A 138 9.55 -2.91 -5.94
C ALA A 138 9.85 -3.76 -4.70
N LEU A 139 8.86 -4.51 -4.20
CA LEU A 139 9.02 -5.35 -3.02
C LEU A 139 9.95 -6.55 -3.24
N GLN A 140 10.11 -7.03 -4.48
CA GLN A 140 11.06 -8.10 -4.82
C GLN A 140 12.52 -7.82 -4.40
N GLY A 141 12.89 -6.54 -4.28
CA GLY A 141 14.22 -6.11 -3.85
C GLY A 141 14.37 -5.89 -2.34
N LEU A 142 13.32 -6.09 -1.56
CA LEU A 142 13.28 -5.81 -0.12
C LEU A 142 13.23 -7.09 0.71
N ASP A 143 13.62 -6.97 1.99
CA ASP A 143 13.42 -7.97 3.03
C ASP A 143 12.31 -7.56 4.00
N ALA A 144 12.00 -6.24 4.05
CA ALA A 144 10.89 -5.72 4.85
C ALA A 144 10.27 -4.46 4.25
N TRP A 145 9.06 -4.12 4.69
CA TRP A 145 8.39 -2.89 4.33
C TRP A 145 7.47 -2.37 5.43
N PHE A 146 7.38 -1.03 5.56
CA PHE A 146 6.46 -0.39 6.47
C PHE A 146 5.15 -0.04 5.79
N THR A 147 4.05 -0.27 6.50
CA THR A 147 2.70 0.10 6.07
C THR A 147 2.01 0.99 7.10
N GLY A 148 1.08 1.82 6.66
CA GLY A 148 0.22 2.65 7.52
C GLY A 148 -1.07 1.94 7.92
N LEU A 149 -1.04 0.64 8.20
CA LEU A 149 -2.23 -0.09 8.62
C LEU A 149 -2.46 0.06 10.12
N ARG A 150 -3.73 0.26 10.51
CA ARG A 150 -4.20 0.29 11.90
C ARG A 150 -5.42 -0.59 12.08
N ARG A 151 -5.58 -1.15 13.27
CA ARG A 151 -6.71 -2.04 13.61
C ARG A 151 -8.05 -1.32 13.60
N ASP A 152 -8.07 -0.02 13.93
CA ASP A 152 -9.28 0.81 13.99
C ASP A 152 -9.77 1.34 12.63
N GLN A 153 -8.95 1.22 11.58
CA GLN A 153 -9.31 1.74 10.26
C GLN A 153 -10.51 1.02 9.65
N TRP A 154 -10.63 -0.30 9.87
CA TRP A 154 -11.68 -1.12 9.29
C TRP A 154 -11.76 -2.51 9.93
N ALA A 155 -12.95 -3.11 9.96
CA ALA A 155 -13.17 -4.42 10.59
C ALA A 155 -12.25 -5.54 10.02
N SER A 156 -11.93 -5.51 8.72
CA SER A 156 -11.02 -6.47 8.10
C SER A 156 -9.57 -6.36 8.59
N ARG A 157 -9.23 -5.28 9.30
CA ARG A 157 -7.88 -4.99 9.80
C ARG A 157 -7.71 -5.26 11.29
N SER A 158 -8.76 -5.71 11.99
CA SER A 158 -8.76 -5.90 13.46
C SER A 158 -7.69 -6.88 13.96
N ALA A 159 -7.21 -7.81 13.12
CA ALA A 159 -6.21 -8.82 13.45
C ALA A 159 -4.77 -8.48 13.04
N ILE A 160 -4.51 -7.26 12.55
CA ILE A 160 -3.18 -6.84 12.10
C ILE A 160 -2.21 -6.85 13.28
N LYS A 161 -1.04 -7.45 13.09
CA LYS A 161 0.07 -7.42 14.03
C LYS A 161 1.02 -6.26 13.70
N LYS A 162 1.79 -5.78 14.69
CA LYS A 162 2.85 -4.78 14.47
C LYS A 162 3.95 -5.30 13.58
N VAL A 163 4.27 -6.59 13.71
CA VAL A 163 5.27 -7.31 12.89
C VAL A 163 4.68 -8.62 12.43
N GLU A 164 4.74 -8.92 11.15
CA GLU A 164 4.21 -10.15 10.54
C GLU A 164 4.97 -10.53 9.27
N LEU A 165 4.94 -11.81 8.86
CA LEU A 165 5.40 -12.21 7.53
C LEU A 165 4.33 -11.90 6.49
N ASP A 166 4.75 -11.29 5.40
CA ASP A 166 3.90 -11.02 4.24
C ASP A 166 4.04 -12.16 3.22
N HIS A 167 3.29 -13.22 3.46
CA HIS A 167 3.29 -14.39 2.56
C HIS A 167 2.77 -14.04 1.15
N ASP A 168 2.00 -12.95 1.01
CA ASP A 168 1.49 -12.49 -0.28
C ASP A 168 2.58 -11.85 -1.14
N HIS A 169 3.65 -11.36 -0.50
CA HIS A 169 4.77 -10.72 -1.17
C HIS A 169 6.10 -11.50 -0.97
N GLY A 170 6.03 -12.82 -0.92
CA GLY A 170 7.21 -13.69 -0.91
C GLY A 170 7.87 -13.87 0.46
N GLY A 171 7.10 -13.69 1.54
CA GLY A 171 7.55 -13.93 2.91
C GLY A 171 8.50 -12.87 3.44
N ILE A 172 8.47 -11.65 2.90
CA ILE A 172 9.18 -10.51 3.47
C ILE A 172 8.48 -10.02 4.74
N VAL A 173 9.21 -9.32 5.62
CA VAL A 173 8.62 -8.81 6.86
C VAL A 173 7.76 -7.59 6.59
N LYS A 174 6.53 -7.59 7.11
CA LYS A 174 5.61 -6.46 7.06
C LYS A 174 5.53 -5.81 8.42
N LEU A 175 5.80 -4.54 8.46
CA LEU A 175 5.86 -3.71 9.65
C LEU A 175 4.70 -2.72 9.67
N ASN A 176 3.85 -2.82 10.68
CA ASN A 176 2.69 -1.97 10.89
C ASN A 176 2.86 -1.19 12.22
N PRO A 177 3.75 -0.20 12.30
CA PRO A 177 4.11 0.44 13.56
C PRO A 177 2.92 1.03 14.31
N LEU A 178 1.93 1.54 13.57
CA LEU A 178 0.73 2.18 14.09
C LEU A 178 -0.44 1.21 14.31
N ALA A 179 -0.21 -0.11 14.31
CA ALA A 179 -1.29 -1.11 14.32
C ALA A 179 -2.32 -0.92 15.46
N ASP A 180 -1.89 -0.47 16.63
CA ASP A 180 -2.71 -0.22 17.82
C ASP A 180 -3.09 1.26 18.05
N TRP A 181 -2.60 2.18 17.21
CA TRP A 181 -2.96 3.60 17.33
C TRP A 181 -4.37 3.87 16.81
N THR A 182 -5.04 4.81 17.46
CA THR A 182 -6.27 5.44 16.96
C THR A 182 -5.95 6.53 15.92
N GLU A 183 -6.95 6.94 15.17
CA GLU A 183 -6.80 8.05 14.24
C GLU A 183 -6.48 9.36 14.96
N GLU A 184 -7.06 9.56 16.14
CA GLU A 184 -6.82 10.72 16.99
C GLU A 184 -5.34 10.80 17.44
N GLU A 185 -4.73 9.67 17.78
CA GLU A 185 -3.30 9.60 18.15
C GLU A 185 -2.41 9.92 16.95
N VAL A 186 -2.78 9.46 15.75
CA VAL A 186 -2.05 9.83 14.52
C VAL A 186 -2.12 11.34 14.29
N TRP A 187 -3.31 11.94 14.37
CA TRP A 187 -3.48 13.38 14.20
C TRP A 187 -2.71 14.19 15.24
N ALA A 188 -2.76 13.77 16.52
CA ALA A 188 -2.01 14.41 17.60
C ALA A 188 -0.49 14.39 17.31
N TYR A 189 0.04 13.27 16.85
CA TYR A 189 1.45 13.14 16.48
C TYR A 189 1.82 14.10 15.34
N LEU A 190 1.00 14.15 14.27
CA LEU A 190 1.27 15.03 13.12
C LEU A 190 1.28 16.51 13.53
N GLU A 191 0.33 16.93 14.37
CA GLU A 191 0.24 18.31 14.87
C GLU A 191 1.43 18.65 15.77
N GLU A 192 1.76 17.77 16.72
CA GLU A 192 2.88 17.99 17.67
C GLU A 192 4.23 18.11 16.96
N ASN A 193 4.44 17.34 15.89
CA ASN A 193 5.71 17.28 15.16
C ASN A 193 5.74 18.17 13.90
N GLY A 194 4.65 18.88 13.58
CA GLY A 194 4.58 19.76 12.41
C GLY A 194 4.71 19.02 11.08
N VAL A 195 4.20 17.77 11.03
CA VAL A 195 4.27 16.92 9.85
C VAL A 195 3.30 17.42 8.78
N PRO A 196 3.71 17.54 7.50
CA PRO A 196 2.82 17.95 6.43
C PRO A 196 1.60 17.02 6.28
N VAL A 197 0.44 17.62 6.05
CA VAL A 197 -0.83 16.90 5.92
C VAL A 197 -1.45 17.15 4.54
N HIS A 198 -1.88 16.08 3.89
CA HIS A 198 -2.46 16.13 2.55
C HIS A 198 -3.68 17.08 2.48
N PRO A 199 -3.71 18.09 1.57
CA PRO A 199 -4.70 19.17 1.58
C PRO A 199 -6.15 18.69 1.35
N LEU A 200 -6.36 17.54 0.78
CA LEU A 200 -7.71 16.97 0.59
C LEU A 200 -8.42 16.62 1.91
N TYR A 201 -7.70 16.42 3.02
CA TYR A 201 -8.35 16.25 4.33
C TYR A 201 -9.17 17.46 4.72
N ALA A 202 -8.65 18.68 4.48
CA ALA A 202 -9.39 19.92 4.72
C ALA A 202 -10.63 20.09 3.84
N GLN A 203 -10.73 19.29 2.74
CA GLN A 203 -11.87 19.26 1.84
C GLN A 203 -12.87 18.14 2.15
N GLY A 204 -12.72 17.46 3.31
CA GLY A 204 -13.61 16.41 3.77
C GLY A 204 -13.33 15.01 3.21
N TYR A 205 -12.14 14.78 2.61
CA TYR A 205 -11.71 13.43 2.30
C TYR A 205 -11.20 12.74 3.56
N THR A 206 -11.64 11.54 3.82
CA THR A 206 -11.19 10.69 4.93
C THR A 206 -10.31 9.53 4.45
N SER A 207 -10.31 9.26 3.16
CA SER A 207 -9.47 8.27 2.51
C SER A 207 -9.19 8.71 1.07
N ILE A 208 -7.92 8.83 0.72
CA ILE A 208 -7.45 9.38 -0.55
C ILE A 208 -6.87 8.25 -1.41
N GLY A 209 -7.22 8.23 -2.68
CA GLY A 209 -6.68 7.32 -3.69
C GLY A 209 -6.74 7.97 -5.07
N CYS A 210 -6.93 7.18 -6.14
CA CYS A 210 -7.11 7.72 -7.48
C CYS A 210 -8.28 8.71 -7.53
N ALA A 211 -8.15 9.80 -8.29
CA ALA A 211 -9.15 10.86 -8.40
C ALA A 211 -10.57 10.34 -8.73
N PRO A 212 -10.77 9.44 -9.72
CA PRO A 212 -12.10 8.92 -9.99
C PRO A 212 -12.64 7.97 -8.92
N CYS A 213 -11.78 7.47 -8.02
CA CYS A 213 -12.14 6.49 -6.99
C CYS A 213 -12.24 7.10 -5.58
N SER A 214 -12.21 8.42 -5.47
CA SER A 214 -12.23 9.13 -4.19
C SER A 214 -13.12 10.36 -4.27
N ARG A 215 -13.92 10.60 -3.24
CA ARG A 215 -14.67 11.84 -3.03
C ARG A 215 -14.65 12.24 -1.56
N PRO A 216 -14.91 13.49 -1.22
CA PRO A 216 -15.19 13.86 0.16
C PRO A 216 -16.43 13.13 0.67
N ILE A 217 -16.50 12.90 1.98
CA ILE A 217 -17.69 12.34 2.63
C ILE A 217 -18.59 13.46 3.17
N GLN A 218 -19.87 13.13 3.35
CA GLN A 218 -20.82 14.00 4.01
C GLN A 218 -20.81 13.75 5.53
N PRO A 219 -21.21 14.71 6.35
CA PRO A 219 -21.37 14.49 7.79
C PRO A 219 -22.27 13.28 8.07
N GLY A 220 -21.79 12.32 8.86
CA GLY A 220 -22.50 11.09 9.21
C GLY A 220 -22.33 9.92 8.26
N GLU A 221 -21.63 10.09 7.15
CA GLU A 221 -21.23 8.97 6.30
C GLU A 221 -20.06 8.17 6.96
N ASP A 222 -19.98 6.88 6.61
CA ASP A 222 -18.84 6.04 6.96
C ASP A 222 -17.52 6.62 6.41
N LYS A 223 -16.42 6.48 7.16
CA LYS A 223 -15.08 7.00 6.78
C LYS A 223 -14.62 6.52 5.40
N ARG A 224 -15.09 5.39 4.91
CA ARG A 224 -14.75 4.88 3.57
C ARG A 224 -15.88 5.04 2.53
N ALA A 225 -16.98 5.73 2.88
CA ALA A 225 -18.07 5.99 1.94
C ALA A 225 -17.61 6.78 0.70
N GLY A 226 -16.57 7.59 0.82
CA GLY A 226 -15.93 8.31 -0.28
C GLY A 226 -15.16 7.42 -1.27
N ARG A 227 -14.86 6.15 -0.93
CA ARG A 227 -14.12 5.22 -1.78
C ARG A 227 -15.09 4.35 -2.57
N TRP A 228 -14.92 4.29 -3.90
CA TRP A 228 -15.76 3.49 -4.80
C TRP A 228 -17.25 3.62 -4.42
N TRP A 229 -17.73 4.84 -4.26
CA TRP A 229 -19.09 5.16 -3.75
C TRP A 229 -20.23 4.61 -4.60
N TRP A 230 -19.94 4.19 -5.82
CA TRP A 230 -20.91 3.54 -6.72
C TRP A 230 -21.07 2.03 -6.46
N GLU A 231 -20.20 1.43 -5.65
CA GLU A 231 -20.30 0.03 -5.26
C GLU A 231 -21.04 -0.09 -3.92
N GLN A 232 -22.11 -0.91 -3.86
CA GLN A 232 -22.94 -1.02 -2.66
C GLN A 232 -22.42 -2.08 -1.68
N ASP A 233 -22.14 -3.31 -2.14
CA ASP A 233 -21.83 -4.45 -1.28
C ASP A 233 -20.39 -5.03 -1.51
N ALA A 234 -19.53 -4.29 -2.16
CA ALA A 234 -18.18 -4.74 -2.47
C ALA A 234 -17.17 -4.33 -1.38
N PRO A 235 -16.10 -5.13 -1.18
CA PRO A 235 -15.01 -4.76 -0.28
C PRO A 235 -14.38 -3.43 -0.68
N LYS A 236 -14.33 -2.48 0.24
CA LYS A 236 -13.74 -1.15 0.04
C LYS A 236 -12.20 -1.19 0.15
N GLU A 237 -11.57 -2.19 -0.44
CA GLU A 237 -10.11 -2.40 -0.47
C GLU A 237 -9.58 -2.50 -1.91
N CYS A 238 -8.29 -2.22 -2.11
CA CYS A 238 -7.66 -2.22 -3.44
C CYS A 238 -6.74 -3.41 -3.70
N GLY A 239 -6.63 -4.35 -2.77
CA GLY A 239 -5.78 -5.54 -2.90
C GLY A 239 -4.28 -5.32 -2.66
N MET A 240 -3.87 -4.13 -2.23
CA MET A 240 -2.46 -3.81 -2.00
C MET A 240 -1.95 -4.32 -0.65
N ASN A 241 -2.77 -4.18 0.39
CA ASN A 241 -2.39 -4.49 1.78
C ASN A 241 -3.15 -5.68 2.36
N CYS A 242 -4.23 -6.09 1.74
CA CYS A 242 -5.08 -7.19 2.20
C CYS A 242 -5.43 -8.06 1.01
N PRO A 243 -5.33 -9.38 1.14
CA PRO A 243 -5.80 -10.29 0.12
C PRO A 243 -7.31 -10.09 -0.08
N ILE A 244 -7.74 -10.00 -1.33
CA ILE A 244 -9.14 -9.80 -1.66
C ILE A 244 -9.62 -11.01 -2.43
N GLU A 245 -10.64 -11.67 -1.89
CA GLU A 245 -11.37 -12.74 -2.57
C GLU A 245 -12.29 -12.11 -3.63
N THR A 246 -11.77 -11.90 -4.83
CA THR A 246 -12.56 -11.42 -5.97
C THR A 246 -12.23 -12.26 -7.17
N GLY A 247 -12.94 -13.36 -7.33
CA GLY A 247 -12.78 -14.20 -8.52
C GLY A 247 -13.05 -13.42 -9.80
N GLY A 248 -12.21 -13.65 -10.82
CA GLY A 248 -12.49 -13.30 -12.19
C GLY A 248 -11.64 -12.20 -12.84
N PHE A 249 -10.86 -11.40 -12.10
CA PHE A 249 -9.96 -10.43 -12.74
C PHE A 249 -8.60 -11.04 -13.12
N GLU A 250 -8.20 -12.12 -12.48
CA GLU A 250 -6.89 -12.75 -12.65
C GLU A 250 -6.68 -13.25 -14.08
N HIS A 251 -7.70 -13.88 -14.63
CA HIS A 251 -7.66 -14.36 -16.02
C HIS A 251 -7.52 -13.19 -17.02
N GLU A 252 -8.27 -12.12 -16.80
CA GLU A 252 -8.20 -10.95 -17.65
C GLU A 252 -6.84 -10.22 -17.50
N ALA A 253 -6.28 -10.20 -16.29
CA ALA A 253 -4.94 -9.69 -16.06
C ALA A 253 -3.90 -10.48 -16.85
N GLU A 254 -3.95 -11.82 -16.82
CA GLU A 254 -3.04 -12.66 -17.61
C GLU A 254 -3.13 -12.40 -19.11
N ILE A 255 -4.33 -12.23 -19.66
CA ILE A 255 -4.52 -11.89 -21.08
C ILE A 255 -3.85 -10.54 -21.40
N ILE A 256 -4.05 -9.53 -20.56
CA ILE A 256 -3.43 -8.22 -20.74
C ILE A 256 -1.91 -8.32 -20.72
N LEU A 257 -1.37 -9.07 -19.76
CA LEU A 257 0.08 -9.25 -19.63
C LEU A 257 0.68 -9.97 -20.83
N ALA A 258 0.03 -11.05 -21.29
CA ALA A 258 0.46 -11.78 -22.49
C ALA A 258 0.41 -10.90 -23.74
N GLN A 259 -0.60 -10.06 -23.89
CA GLN A 259 -0.71 -9.14 -25.03
C GLN A 259 0.31 -8.00 -24.97
N ALA A 260 0.60 -7.47 -23.76
CA ALA A 260 1.56 -6.40 -23.59
C ALA A 260 3.01 -6.85 -23.80
N HIS A 261 3.37 -8.06 -23.37
CA HIS A 261 4.78 -8.50 -23.30
C HIS A 261 5.10 -9.76 -24.12
N GLY A 262 4.09 -10.39 -24.76
CA GLY A 262 4.22 -11.66 -25.45
C GLY A 262 4.30 -12.88 -24.49
N ASP A 263 4.17 -14.08 -25.08
CA ASP A 263 4.23 -15.33 -24.32
C ASP A 263 5.65 -15.54 -23.72
N GLY A 264 5.81 -15.25 -22.44
CA GLY A 264 7.06 -15.45 -21.68
C GLY A 264 7.66 -14.20 -21.03
N GLY A 265 7.12 -13.00 -21.26
CA GLY A 265 7.64 -11.73 -20.72
C GLY A 265 6.97 -11.24 -19.44
N ALA A 266 5.83 -11.82 -19.05
CA ALA A 266 5.06 -11.34 -17.91
C ALA A 266 5.30 -12.20 -16.65
N ASP A 267 5.77 -11.59 -15.57
CA ASP A 267 5.75 -12.22 -14.25
C ASP A 267 4.31 -12.30 -13.73
N THR A 268 3.73 -13.50 -13.78
CA THR A 268 2.38 -13.83 -13.29
C THR A 268 2.40 -14.58 -11.95
N SER A 269 3.56 -14.72 -11.31
CA SER A 269 3.71 -15.52 -10.09
C SER A 269 2.80 -15.04 -8.95
N TYR A 270 2.60 -13.73 -8.81
CA TYR A 270 1.67 -13.15 -7.85
C TYR A 270 0.21 -13.58 -8.12
N LEU A 271 -0.22 -13.66 -9.38
CA LEU A 271 -1.57 -14.09 -9.74
C LEU A 271 -1.80 -15.56 -9.39
N ALA A 272 -0.78 -16.41 -9.50
CA ALA A 272 -0.85 -17.81 -9.08
C ALA A 272 -1.10 -17.95 -7.57
N GLY A 273 -0.45 -17.11 -6.75
CA GLY A 273 -0.68 -17.03 -5.31
C GLY A 273 -2.13 -16.59 -4.97
N VAL A 274 -2.67 -15.61 -5.68
CA VAL A 274 -4.08 -15.18 -5.53
C VAL A 274 -5.05 -16.31 -5.87
N ARG A 275 -4.81 -17.08 -6.94
CA ARG A 275 -5.63 -18.22 -7.33
C ARG A 275 -5.64 -19.35 -6.31
N GLN A 276 -4.50 -19.70 -5.72
CA GLN A 276 -4.40 -20.76 -4.71
C GLN A 276 -5.23 -20.44 -3.47
N ARG A 277 -5.27 -19.19 -3.05
CA ARG A 277 -6.10 -18.74 -1.91
C ARG A 277 -7.58 -18.82 -2.19
N ASN A 278 -7.99 -18.48 -3.42
CA ASN A 278 -9.40 -18.53 -3.84
C ASN A 278 -9.90 -19.96 -4.09
N GLY A 279 -9.02 -20.94 -4.36
CA GLY A 279 -9.35 -22.35 -4.66
C GLY A 279 -9.48 -23.27 -3.43
N HIS A 280 -9.13 -22.82 -2.22
CA HIS A 280 -9.13 -23.66 -1.02
C HIS A 280 -10.36 -23.49 -0.11
N ARG A 281 -11.38 -22.74 -0.55
CA ARG A 281 -12.67 -22.64 0.15
C ARG A 281 -13.79 -23.10 -0.79
N VAL A 282 -14.01 -24.40 -0.86
CA VAL A 282 -15.26 -25.05 -1.27
C VAL A 282 -15.76 -25.88 -0.10
#